data_b024eeb0282f8c48024c84edffcbeacc
#
_entry.id   b024eeb0282f8c48024c84edffcbeacc
#
_cell.length_a   1.000
_cell.length_b   1.000
_cell.length_c   1.000
_cell.angle_alpha   90.00
_cell.angle_beta   90.00
_cell.angle_gamma   90.00
#
_symmetry.space_group_name_H-M   'P 1'
#
loop_
_entity.id
_entity.type
_entity.pdbx_description
1 polymer ?
#
loop_
_entity_poly.entity_id
_entity_poly.type
_entity_poly.pdbx_seq_one_letter_code
_entity_poly.pdbx_strand_id
1 'polypeptide(L)'
;AEILLDMLTGSKFDQEEMDRERQVICEEIKMVKDTPDDDVYDTISELVAGGNPLGRSILGTPESLAGIDRSRLVDYRDQMYARDSIVVAVAGNFDEEAIEAIFEDRLTSLRDKKPKKEIQLKPYQQSFNVKVRDIEQTHICLATPGIALDDPRYYAFVLLNSIFGGSMSSRLFQNIREQK
;
A
#
# COMPACT_ATOMS: atom_id res chain seq x y z
N ALA A 1 -15.04 -13.98 -15.21
CA ALA A 1 -14.14 -13.23 -16.09
C ALA A 1 -14.77 -11.91 -16.53
N GLU A 2 -15.92 -11.90 -17.21
CA GLU A 2 -16.55 -10.70 -17.79
C GLU A 2 -16.78 -9.57 -16.79
N ILE A 3 -17.34 -9.85 -15.60
CA ILE A 3 -17.57 -8.83 -14.57
C ILE A 3 -16.27 -8.16 -14.12
N LEU A 4 -15.21 -8.93 -13.89
CA LEU A 4 -13.92 -8.37 -13.49
C LEU A 4 -13.32 -7.49 -14.58
N LEU A 5 -13.46 -7.91 -15.83
CA LEU A 5 -12.98 -7.14 -16.98
C LEU A 5 -13.80 -5.85 -17.17
N ASP A 6 -15.13 -5.89 -16.99
CA ASP A 6 -15.97 -4.70 -17.04
C ASP A 6 -15.60 -3.71 -15.93
N MET A 7 -15.36 -4.19 -14.70
CA MET A 7 -14.86 -3.35 -13.61
C MET A 7 -13.51 -2.69 -13.93
N LEU A 8 -12.62 -3.43 -14.60
CA LEU A 8 -11.28 -2.93 -14.96
C LEU A 8 -11.32 -1.91 -16.10
N THR A 9 -12.08 -2.21 -17.16
CA THR A 9 -12.06 -1.43 -18.42
C THR A 9 -13.22 -0.46 -18.55
N GLY A 10 -14.36 -0.75 -17.91
CA GLY A 10 -15.62 -0.03 -18.04
C GLY A 10 -15.96 0.92 -16.88
N SER A 11 -15.04 1.14 -15.92
CA SER A 11 -15.29 2.04 -14.79
C SER A 11 -15.69 3.45 -15.23
N LYS A 12 -16.84 3.92 -14.75
CA LYS A 12 -17.44 5.21 -15.18
C LYS A 12 -16.84 6.40 -14.46
N PHE A 13 -16.39 6.22 -13.23
CA PHE A 13 -15.94 7.31 -12.34
C PHE A 13 -16.96 8.44 -12.28
N ASP A 14 -18.21 8.07 -11.92
CA ASP A 14 -19.29 9.03 -11.77
C ASP A 14 -18.93 10.08 -10.71
N GLN A 15 -19.23 11.36 -10.99
CA GLN A 15 -18.80 12.45 -10.11
C GLN A 15 -19.45 12.37 -8.73
N GLU A 16 -20.72 12.00 -8.65
CA GLU A 16 -21.44 11.89 -7.38
C GLU A 16 -20.88 10.75 -6.52
N GLU A 17 -20.57 9.60 -7.14
CA GLU A 17 -19.94 8.47 -6.45
C GLU A 17 -18.51 8.82 -6.01
N MET A 18 -17.75 9.53 -6.83
CA MET A 18 -16.42 10.01 -6.46
C MET A 18 -16.47 10.97 -5.27
N ASP A 19 -17.46 11.84 -5.19
CA ASP A 19 -17.60 12.78 -4.10
C ASP A 19 -17.99 12.08 -2.79
N ARG A 20 -18.82 11.05 -2.86
CA ARG A 20 -19.15 10.17 -1.72
C ARG A 20 -17.90 9.42 -1.25
N GLU A 21 -17.18 8.78 -2.16
CA GLU A 21 -15.96 8.03 -1.84
C GLU A 21 -14.88 8.92 -1.23
N ARG A 22 -14.70 10.13 -1.76
CA ARG A 22 -13.79 11.12 -1.17
C ARG A 22 -14.12 11.43 0.29
N GLN A 23 -15.41 11.53 0.64
CA GLN A 23 -15.83 11.73 2.02
C GLN A 23 -15.50 10.52 2.89
N VAL A 24 -15.73 9.30 2.41
CA VAL A 24 -15.38 8.06 3.11
C VAL A 24 -13.87 8.02 3.38
N ILE A 25 -13.04 8.26 2.37
CA ILE A 25 -11.57 8.28 2.55
C ILE A 25 -11.13 9.37 3.52
N CYS A 26 -11.78 10.54 3.51
CA CYS A 26 -11.48 11.59 4.50
C CYS A 26 -11.83 11.16 5.93
N GLU A 27 -12.88 10.39 6.14
CA GLU A 27 -13.17 9.82 7.46
C GLU A 27 -12.17 8.71 7.84
N GLU A 28 -11.72 7.88 6.90
CA GLU A 28 -10.64 6.91 7.14
C GLU A 28 -9.34 7.60 7.55
N ILE A 29 -8.96 8.71 6.89
CA ILE A 29 -7.78 9.50 7.29
C ILE A 29 -7.90 10.01 8.72
N LYS A 30 -9.10 10.47 9.13
CA LYS A 30 -9.33 10.91 10.50
C LYS A 30 -9.20 9.74 11.48
N MET A 31 -9.80 8.60 11.16
CA MET A 31 -9.74 7.39 11.97
C MET A 31 -8.29 6.95 12.21
N VAL A 32 -7.46 6.89 11.16
CA VAL A 32 -6.03 6.56 11.30
C VAL A 32 -5.30 7.59 12.17
N LYS A 33 -5.57 8.88 11.98
CA LYS A 33 -4.96 9.93 12.82
C LYS A 33 -5.40 9.90 14.27
N ASP A 34 -6.61 9.46 14.54
CA ASP A 34 -7.17 9.35 15.89
C ASP A 34 -6.78 8.04 16.59
N THR A 35 -6.22 7.08 15.85
CA THR A 35 -5.70 5.81 16.35
C THR A 35 -4.18 5.92 16.54
N PRO A 36 -3.66 6.02 17.79
CA PRO A 36 -2.24 6.30 18.01
C PRO A 36 -1.26 5.27 17.45
N ASP A 37 -1.63 4.00 17.43
CA ASP A 37 -0.82 2.91 16.84
C ASP A 37 -0.72 3.06 15.32
N ASP A 38 -1.80 3.40 14.62
CA ASP A 38 -1.77 3.60 13.18
C ASP A 38 -0.98 4.87 12.82
N ASP A 39 -1.20 5.97 13.56
CA ASP A 39 -0.49 7.24 13.35
C ASP A 39 1.02 7.11 13.59
N VAL A 40 1.46 6.27 14.55
CA VAL A 40 2.89 6.05 14.77
C VAL A 40 3.52 5.21 13.65
N TYR A 41 2.79 4.26 13.06
CA TYR A 41 3.25 3.49 11.90
C TYR A 41 3.36 4.34 10.65
N ASP A 42 2.41 5.21 10.36
CA ASP A 42 2.50 6.17 9.26
C ASP A 42 3.70 7.12 9.46
N THR A 43 3.88 7.61 10.68
CA THR A 43 4.98 8.50 11.03
C THR A 43 6.35 7.84 10.84
N ILE A 44 6.54 6.60 11.31
CA ILE A 44 7.83 5.92 11.13
C ILE A 44 8.10 5.58 9.67
N SER A 45 7.08 5.24 8.91
CA SER A 45 7.18 4.97 7.48
C SER A 45 7.66 6.20 6.70
N GLU A 46 7.11 7.37 7.01
CA GLU A 46 7.55 8.64 6.43
C GLU A 46 9.01 8.96 6.79
N LEU A 47 9.39 8.78 8.06
CA LEU A 47 10.75 9.00 8.54
C LEU A 47 11.76 8.07 7.85
N VAL A 48 11.46 6.78 7.79
CA VAL A 48 12.34 5.77 7.15
C VAL A 48 12.49 6.05 5.67
N ALA A 49 11.43 6.44 4.99
CA ALA A 49 11.47 6.74 3.57
C ALA A 49 12.19 8.05 3.23
N GLY A 50 12.42 8.94 4.21
CA GLY A 50 13.21 10.16 4.03
C GLY A 50 12.68 11.09 2.94
N GLY A 51 11.37 11.22 2.79
CA GLY A 51 10.71 12.01 1.76
C GLY A 51 10.63 11.33 0.38
N ASN A 52 10.92 10.03 0.30
CA ASN A 52 10.63 9.21 -0.88
C ASN A 52 9.11 8.96 -1.01
N PRO A 53 8.62 8.70 -2.23
CA PRO A 53 7.21 8.36 -2.43
C PRO A 53 6.71 7.18 -1.60
N LEU A 54 7.58 6.23 -1.25
CA LEU A 54 7.25 5.05 -0.44
C LEU A 54 6.85 5.36 1.01
N GLY A 55 7.20 6.55 1.52
CA GLY A 55 6.83 6.97 2.88
C GLY A 55 5.53 7.78 2.94
N ARG A 56 4.86 7.99 1.83
CA ARG A 56 3.58 8.69 1.84
C ARG A 56 2.51 7.78 2.41
N SER A 57 1.61 8.35 3.22
CA SER A 57 0.42 7.61 3.63
C SER A 57 -0.35 7.10 2.42
N ILE A 58 -0.79 5.86 2.48
CA ILE A 58 -1.59 5.21 1.43
C ILE A 58 -2.91 5.94 1.18
N LEU A 59 -3.51 6.50 2.23
CA LEU A 59 -4.76 7.25 2.14
C LEU A 59 -4.57 8.65 1.54
N GLY A 60 -3.33 9.14 1.47
CA GLY A 60 -3.04 10.51 1.06
C GLY A 60 -3.40 11.54 2.14
N THR A 61 -3.80 12.74 1.70
CA THR A 61 -4.27 13.82 2.56
C THR A 61 -5.56 14.43 2.01
N PRO A 62 -6.38 15.09 2.83
CA PRO A 62 -7.58 15.78 2.32
C PRO A 62 -7.27 16.74 1.16
N GLU A 63 -6.13 17.43 1.20
CA GLU A 63 -5.69 18.34 0.15
C GLU A 63 -5.34 17.59 -1.15
N SER A 64 -4.67 16.44 -1.04
CA SER A 64 -4.35 15.61 -2.20
C SER A 64 -5.61 15.01 -2.83
N LEU A 65 -6.57 14.58 -2.00
CA LEU A 65 -7.85 14.04 -2.46
C LEU A 65 -8.72 15.11 -3.14
N ALA A 66 -8.74 16.34 -2.60
CA ALA A 66 -9.46 17.45 -3.23
C ALA A 66 -8.93 17.78 -4.63
N GLY A 67 -7.65 17.52 -4.88
CA GLY A 67 -7.02 17.70 -6.19
C GLY A 67 -7.27 16.57 -7.20
N ILE A 68 -7.96 15.49 -6.81
CA ILE A 68 -8.27 14.36 -7.71
C ILE A 68 -9.66 14.55 -8.28
N ASP A 69 -9.75 14.88 -9.57
CA ASP A 69 -10.96 14.92 -10.34
C ASP A 69 -11.11 13.68 -11.24
N ARG A 70 -12.26 13.59 -11.92
CA ARG A 70 -12.57 12.49 -12.85
C ARG A 70 -11.51 12.35 -13.94
N SER A 71 -11.04 13.46 -14.50
CA SER A 71 -10.07 13.42 -15.59
C SER A 71 -8.75 12.80 -15.14
N ARG A 72 -8.28 13.16 -13.97
CA ARG A 72 -7.07 12.57 -13.35
C ARG A 72 -7.19 11.07 -13.09
N LEU A 73 -8.36 10.60 -12.63
CA LEU A 73 -8.57 9.16 -12.43
C LEU A 73 -8.57 8.40 -13.75
N VAL A 74 -9.27 8.92 -14.77
CA VAL A 74 -9.28 8.33 -16.12
C VAL A 74 -7.88 8.30 -16.69
N ASP A 75 -7.16 9.43 -16.64
CA ASP A 75 -5.78 9.52 -17.14
C ASP A 75 -4.85 8.55 -16.42
N TYR A 76 -4.99 8.42 -15.10
CA TYR A 76 -4.20 7.49 -14.31
C TYR A 76 -4.49 6.04 -14.70
N ARG A 77 -5.77 5.64 -14.78
CA ARG A 77 -6.17 4.32 -15.26
C ARG A 77 -5.58 4.03 -16.63
N ASP A 78 -5.79 4.94 -17.59
CA ASP A 78 -5.38 4.74 -18.98
C ASP A 78 -3.85 4.71 -19.14
N GLN A 79 -3.11 5.34 -18.23
CA GLN A 79 -1.65 5.28 -18.22
C GLN A 79 -1.09 4.06 -17.51
N MET A 80 -1.69 3.67 -16.39
CA MET A 80 -1.10 2.68 -15.50
C MET A 80 -1.63 1.26 -15.71
N TYR A 81 -2.88 1.12 -16.20
CA TYR A 81 -3.50 -0.17 -16.48
C TYR A 81 -3.17 -0.58 -17.92
N ALA A 82 -1.94 -1.05 -18.09
CA ALA A 82 -1.44 -1.50 -19.37
C ALA A 82 -1.32 -3.02 -19.41
N ARG A 83 -1.40 -3.61 -20.60
CA ARG A 83 -1.34 -5.07 -20.81
C ARG A 83 -0.10 -5.71 -20.20
N ASP A 84 1.06 -5.05 -20.30
CA ASP A 84 2.33 -5.54 -19.75
C ASP A 84 2.40 -5.49 -18.20
N SER A 85 1.41 -4.90 -17.54
CA SER A 85 1.35 -4.77 -16.09
C SER A 85 0.21 -5.53 -15.42
N ILE A 86 -0.57 -6.30 -16.20
CA ILE A 86 -1.69 -7.09 -15.73
C ILE A 86 -1.30 -8.57 -15.76
N VAL A 87 -1.47 -9.24 -14.64
CA VAL A 87 -1.33 -10.68 -14.52
C VAL A 87 -2.68 -11.27 -14.13
N VAL A 88 -3.16 -12.22 -14.92
CA VAL A 88 -4.39 -12.95 -14.65
C VAL A 88 -4.02 -14.35 -14.20
N ALA A 89 -4.48 -14.76 -13.01
CA ALA A 89 -4.33 -16.12 -12.51
C ALA A 89 -5.72 -16.72 -12.29
N VAL A 90 -5.96 -17.88 -12.88
CA VAL A 90 -7.23 -18.61 -12.76
C VAL A 90 -6.97 -19.99 -12.20
N ALA A 91 -7.73 -20.41 -11.20
CA ALA A 91 -7.65 -21.73 -10.61
C ALA A 91 -9.04 -22.33 -10.42
N GLY A 92 -9.22 -23.61 -10.75
CA GLY A 92 -10.49 -24.32 -10.63
C GLY A 92 -10.77 -25.21 -11.85
N ASN A 93 -12.02 -25.56 -12.04
CA ASN A 93 -12.49 -26.30 -13.22
C ASN A 93 -13.06 -25.30 -14.24
N PHE A 94 -12.33 -25.04 -15.33
CA PHE A 94 -12.72 -24.11 -16.37
C PHE A 94 -12.16 -24.55 -17.73
N ASP A 95 -12.71 -24.01 -18.80
CA ASP A 95 -12.19 -24.13 -20.15
C ASP A 95 -11.11 -23.06 -20.37
N GLU A 96 -9.88 -23.49 -20.60
CA GLU A 96 -8.71 -22.61 -20.73
C GLU A 96 -8.81 -21.71 -21.96
N GLU A 97 -9.18 -22.27 -23.13
CA GLU A 97 -9.31 -21.56 -24.38
C GLU A 97 -10.40 -20.48 -24.30
N ALA A 98 -11.54 -20.82 -23.68
CA ALA A 98 -12.64 -19.88 -23.51
C ALA A 98 -12.29 -18.71 -22.57
N ILE A 99 -11.57 -18.99 -21.49
CA ILE A 99 -11.10 -17.94 -20.55
C ILE A 99 -10.05 -17.05 -21.20
N GLU A 100 -9.08 -17.63 -21.89
CA GLU A 100 -8.03 -16.87 -22.59
C GLU A 100 -8.66 -15.93 -23.63
N ALA A 101 -9.57 -16.43 -24.46
CA ALA A 101 -10.26 -15.62 -25.48
C ALA A 101 -11.01 -14.43 -24.88
N ILE A 102 -11.68 -14.59 -23.73
CA ILE A 102 -12.39 -13.51 -23.03
C ILE A 102 -11.42 -12.42 -22.57
N PHE A 103 -10.27 -12.80 -22.01
CA PHE A 103 -9.28 -11.84 -21.54
C PHE A 103 -8.55 -11.16 -22.70
N GLU A 104 -8.18 -11.89 -23.74
CA GLU A 104 -7.53 -11.32 -24.92
C GLU A 104 -8.42 -10.26 -25.59
N ASP A 105 -9.69 -10.56 -25.85
CA ASP A 105 -10.62 -9.62 -26.48
C ASP A 105 -10.72 -8.30 -25.70
N ARG A 106 -10.91 -8.38 -24.41
CA ARG A 106 -11.13 -7.19 -23.55
C ARG A 106 -9.85 -6.41 -23.26
N LEU A 107 -8.72 -7.09 -23.07
CA LEU A 107 -7.46 -6.44 -22.78
C LEU A 107 -6.83 -5.76 -24.01
N THR A 108 -7.26 -6.10 -25.23
CA THR A 108 -6.83 -5.39 -26.45
C THR A 108 -7.18 -3.91 -26.47
N SER A 109 -8.23 -3.49 -25.72
CA SER A 109 -8.62 -2.08 -25.58
C SER A 109 -7.63 -1.27 -24.72
N LEU A 110 -6.79 -1.93 -23.93
CA LEU A 110 -5.79 -1.28 -23.10
C LEU A 110 -4.52 -0.99 -23.87
N ARG A 111 -3.77 0.00 -23.43
CA ARG A 111 -2.43 0.28 -23.97
C ARG A 111 -1.48 -0.90 -23.75
N ASP A 112 -0.50 -1.05 -24.62
CA ASP A 112 0.43 -2.17 -24.54
C ASP A 112 1.39 -2.08 -23.35
N LYS A 113 1.89 -0.87 -23.07
CA LYS A 113 2.93 -0.66 -22.04
C LYS A 113 2.63 0.55 -21.17
N LYS A 114 2.85 0.38 -19.87
CA LYS A 114 2.82 1.50 -18.94
C LYS A 114 4.09 2.35 -19.06
N PRO A 115 4.02 3.65 -18.73
CA PRO A 115 5.19 4.50 -18.65
C PRO A 115 6.17 3.95 -17.59
N LYS A 116 7.43 3.77 -17.95
CA LYS A 116 8.48 3.47 -16.98
C LYS A 116 8.77 4.73 -16.17
N LYS A 117 8.63 4.62 -14.86
CA LYS A 117 9.01 5.68 -13.93
C LYS A 117 10.13 5.15 -13.05
N GLU A 118 11.33 5.67 -13.23
CA GLU A 118 12.42 5.38 -12.31
C GLU A 118 12.20 6.14 -11.00
N ILE A 119 12.12 5.40 -9.91
CA ILE A 119 12.06 5.97 -8.57
C ILE A 119 13.48 5.89 -8.00
N GLN A 120 14.13 7.04 -7.86
CA GLN A 120 15.40 7.12 -7.16
C GLN A 120 15.12 7.19 -5.66
N LEU A 121 15.46 6.13 -4.95
CA LEU A 121 15.35 6.09 -3.51
C LEU A 121 16.52 6.87 -2.88
N LYS A 122 16.20 7.78 -1.98
CA LYS A 122 17.22 8.44 -1.16
C LYS A 122 17.76 7.45 -0.14
N PRO A 123 19.06 7.53 0.20
CA PRO A 123 19.62 6.72 1.27
C PRO A 123 18.90 6.96 2.59
N TYR A 124 18.78 5.91 3.39
CA TYR A 124 18.29 6.01 4.76
C TYR A 124 19.13 7.01 5.56
N GLN A 125 18.46 7.87 6.30
CA GLN A 125 19.09 8.76 7.26
C GLN A 125 18.44 8.56 8.63
N GLN A 126 19.28 8.51 9.66
CA GLN A 126 18.76 8.45 11.03
C GLN A 126 17.93 9.68 11.32
N SER A 127 16.73 9.46 11.81
CA SER A 127 15.76 10.51 12.13
C SER A 127 14.98 10.17 13.39
N PHE A 128 14.39 11.19 13.98
CA PHE A 128 13.62 11.07 15.21
C PHE A 128 12.43 12.04 15.16
N ASN A 129 11.27 11.58 15.61
CA ASN A 129 10.06 12.41 15.71
C ASN A 129 9.37 12.14 17.05
N VAL A 130 8.80 13.19 17.65
CA VAL A 130 7.94 13.10 18.82
C VAL A 130 6.68 13.92 18.57
N LYS A 131 5.54 13.27 18.69
CA LYS A 131 4.23 13.93 18.71
C LYS A 131 3.70 13.91 20.14
N VAL A 132 3.45 15.08 20.72
CA VAL A 132 2.84 15.18 22.04
C VAL A 132 1.33 15.28 21.87
N ARG A 133 0.61 14.34 22.48
CA ARG A 133 -0.86 14.26 22.46
C ARG A 133 -1.38 13.96 23.87
N ASP A 134 -2.59 14.39 24.15
CA ASP A 134 -3.30 14.05 25.39
C ASP A 134 -4.00 12.69 25.21
N ILE A 135 -3.25 11.62 25.44
CA ILE A 135 -3.70 10.22 25.32
C ILE A 135 -3.19 9.41 26.51
N GLU A 136 -3.88 8.31 26.83
CA GLU A 136 -3.59 7.50 28.02
C GLU A 136 -2.24 6.75 27.95
N GLN A 137 -1.74 6.43 26.75
CA GLN A 137 -0.57 5.57 26.56
C GLN A 137 0.47 6.24 25.68
N THR A 138 1.74 5.92 25.91
CA THR A 138 2.84 6.30 25.02
C THR A 138 3.08 5.20 24.00
N HIS A 139 2.97 5.54 22.72
CA HIS A 139 3.26 4.65 21.59
C HIS A 139 4.66 4.92 21.05
N ILE A 140 5.48 3.88 20.96
CA ILE A 140 6.87 3.99 20.51
C ILE A 140 7.09 3.01 19.35
N CYS A 141 7.58 3.52 18.23
CA CYS A 141 7.98 2.72 17.09
C CYS A 141 9.47 2.93 16.79
N LEU A 142 10.22 1.85 16.63
CA LEU A 142 11.62 1.85 16.27
C LEU A 142 11.82 1.09 14.96
N ALA A 143 12.54 1.67 14.02
CA ALA A 143 12.86 1.04 12.75
C ALA A 143 14.37 1.05 12.50
N THR A 144 14.85 -0.01 11.87
CA THR A 144 16.22 -0.15 11.41
C THR A 144 16.21 -0.61 9.95
N PRO A 145 17.27 -0.36 9.18
CA PRO A 145 17.40 -0.97 7.86
C PRO A 145 17.29 -2.50 7.95
N GLY A 146 16.50 -3.07 7.07
CA GLY A 146 16.34 -4.51 6.88
C GLY A 146 17.21 -5.02 5.73
N ILE A 147 16.81 -6.17 5.19
CA ILE A 147 17.41 -6.78 4.01
C ILE A 147 16.37 -6.86 2.88
N ALA A 148 16.83 -6.91 1.64
CA ALA A 148 15.95 -7.06 0.49
C ALA A 148 15.25 -8.43 0.49
N LEU A 149 14.07 -8.50 -0.13
CA LEU A 149 13.27 -9.74 -0.20
C LEU A 149 13.98 -10.86 -0.97
N ASP A 150 14.81 -10.50 -1.95
CA ASP A 150 15.62 -11.39 -2.78
C ASP A 150 17.03 -11.67 -2.21
N ASP A 151 17.35 -11.15 -1.01
CA ASP A 151 18.62 -11.42 -0.34
C ASP A 151 18.68 -12.89 0.08
N PRO A 152 19.76 -13.62 -0.20
CA PRO A 152 19.92 -15.02 0.22
C PRO A 152 19.75 -15.26 1.74
N ARG A 153 19.95 -14.23 2.55
CA ARG A 153 19.80 -14.26 4.02
C ARG A 153 18.38 -14.00 4.49
N TYR A 154 17.42 -13.77 3.58
CA TYR A 154 16.06 -13.38 3.92
C TYR A 154 15.41 -14.32 4.95
N TYR A 155 15.46 -15.62 4.73
CA TYR A 155 14.87 -16.59 5.67
C TYR A 155 15.55 -16.61 7.04
N ALA A 156 16.86 -16.41 7.10
CA ALA A 156 17.57 -16.27 8.37
C ALA A 156 17.13 -14.98 9.11
N PHE A 157 16.90 -13.90 8.37
CA PHE A 157 16.38 -12.66 8.92
C PHE A 157 14.93 -12.81 9.44
N VAL A 158 14.07 -13.53 8.72
CA VAL A 158 12.70 -13.84 9.18
C VAL A 158 12.72 -14.63 10.49
N LEU A 159 13.60 -15.65 10.59
CA LEU A 159 13.77 -16.41 11.83
C LEU A 159 14.26 -15.54 12.99
N LEU A 160 15.26 -14.69 12.73
CA LEU A 160 15.75 -13.73 13.71
C LEU A 160 14.63 -12.81 14.22
N ASN A 161 13.83 -12.25 13.30
CA ASN A 161 12.72 -11.39 13.64
C ASN A 161 11.65 -12.11 14.49
N SER A 162 11.35 -13.37 14.17
CA SER A 162 10.42 -14.21 14.95
C SER A 162 10.92 -14.49 16.36
N ILE A 163 12.19 -14.82 16.53
CA ILE A 163 12.83 -15.03 17.83
C ILE A 163 12.85 -13.72 18.64
N PHE A 164 13.10 -12.59 17.98
CA PHE A 164 13.23 -11.30 18.63
C PHE A 164 11.90 -10.72 19.09
N GLY A 165 10.87 -10.68 18.21
CA GLY A 165 9.62 -9.99 18.50
C GLY A 165 8.34 -10.58 17.90
N GLY A 166 8.42 -11.70 17.18
CA GLY A 166 7.31 -12.19 16.36
C GLY A 166 6.24 -13.03 17.08
N SER A 167 6.40 -13.36 18.37
CA SER A 167 5.45 -14.22 19.10
C SER A 167 5.49 -13.97 20.60
N MET A 168 4.52 -14.55 21.34
CA MET A 168 4.49 -14.49 22.81
C MET A 168 5.72 -15.15 23.46
N SER A 169 6.40 -16.06 22.81
CA SER A 169 7.67 -16.65 23.27
C SER A 169 8.90 -15.87 22.83
N SER A 170 8.73 -14.77 22.10
CA SER A 170 9.83 -13.92 21.65
C SER A 170 10.54 -13.21 22.80
N ARG A 171 11.78 -12.81 22.57
CA ARG A 171 12.59 -12.16 23.60
C ARG A 171 12.02 -10.81 24.04
N LEU A 172 11.51 -10.01 23.12
CA LEU A 172 10.89 -8.73 23.46
C LEU A 172 9.61 -8.92 24.28
N PHE A 173 8.75 -9.85 23.87
CA PHE A 173 7.52 -10.13 24.61
C PHE A 173 7.83 -10.60 26.03
N GLN A 174 8.69 -11.58 26.21
CA GLN A 174 9.05 -12.14 27.52
C GLN A 174 9.72 -11.10 28.41
N ASN A 175 10.68 -10.33 27.90
CA ASN A 175 11.45 -9.41 28.74
C ASN A 175 10.73 -8.10 29.05
N ILE A 176 9.85 -7.62 28.16
CA ILE A 176 9.19 -6.32 28.30
C ILE A 176 7.79 -6.49 28.87
N ARG A 177 6.99 -7.42 28.31
CA ARG A 177 5.59 -7.55 28.69
C ARG A 177 5.37 -8.45 29.90
N GLU A 178 6.14 -9.57 30.01
CA GLU A 178 5.91 -10.54 31.10
C GLU A 178 6.76 -10.24 32.34
N GLN A 179 7.92 -9.64 32.20
CA GLN A 179 8.84 -9.44 33.32
C GLN A 179 8.90 -8.00 33.83
N LYS A 180 8.31 -7.05 33.13
CA LYS A 180 8.22 -5.63 33.51
C LYS A 180 6.81 -5.07 33.40
#